data_6dd0ac743af560dd18d401c9386ec913
#
_entry.id   6dd0ac743af560dd18d401c9386ec913
#
_cell.length_a   1.000
_cell.length_b   1.000
_cell.length_c   1.000
_cell.angle_alpha   90.00
_cell.angle_beta   90.00
_cell.angle_gamma   90.00
#
_symmetry.space_group_name_H-M   'P 1'
#
loop_
_entity.id
_entity.type
_entity.pdbx_description
1 polymer ?
#
loop_
_entity_poly.entity_id
_entity_poly.type
_entity_poly.pdbx_seq_one_letter_code
_entity_poly.pdbx_strand_id
1 'polypeptide(L)'
;MVGCVVLNFNDSKTTIELLNRMKNMKSIDVIVVVDNCSTDDSFSVLKQYTSKKIQVIQSEKNGGYGYGNNCGISFLKKNFDCDYILIANPDVIFEENVIQKMKDSFDEETVIVAPLTLDAKGNRQLPIAWKVPTIKDYYLFSSILFNKIFHSLDYPKDFYNQSVCYVDCVQGSFFMIRSCLIENKLYDENIFLFFEESCIGKKFKDLGYKTKLLMDVDYIHNHSVSINKVFHSEAKKRKMTLDSFYTYFSDFYTLSRFQKKIMKAYKKMIYLENYVLLKIFFD
;
A
#
# COMPACT_ATOMS: atom_id res chain seq x y z
N MET A 1 3.41 -18.35 12.69
CA MET A 1 2.93 -17.11 13.33
C MET A 1 2.51 -16.06 12.30
N VAL A 2 1.54 -15.22 12.66
CA VAL A 2 1.15 -14.02 11.87
C VAL A 2 1.59 -12.77 12.65
N GLY A 3 2.55 -12.02 12.10
CA GLY A 3 2.94 -10.71 12.59
C GLY A 3 2.19 -9.61 11.83
N CYS A 4 1.68 -8.59 12.51
CA CYS A 4 1.00 -7.46 11.88
C CYS A 4 1.83 -6.19 12.02
N VAL A 5 1.95 -5.42 10.95
CA VAL A 5 2.54 -4.07 10.95
C VAL A 5 1.43 -3.05 10.79
N VAL A 6 1.38 -2.07 11.69
CA VAL A 6 0.48 -0.92 11.65
C VAL A 6 1.33 0.34 11.63
N LEU A 7 1.20 1.16 10.58
CA LEU A 7 1.95 2.39 10.43
C LEU A 7 1.14 3.60 10.90
N ASN A 8 1.68 4.35 11.86
CA ASN A 8 1.09 5.59 12.36
C ASN A 8 1.89 6.82 11.89
N PHE A 9 1.19 7.88 11.53
CA PHE A 9 1.76 9.22 11.40
C PHE A 9 0.72 10.27 11.77
N ASN A 10 0.93 10.97 12.89
CA ASN A 10 0.05 12.05 13.40
C ASN A 10 -1.44 11.64 13.52
N ASP A 11 -1.71 10.36 13.86
CA ASP A 11 -3.07 9.84 13.99
C ASP A 11 -3.18 8.67 15.00
N SER A 12 -2.70 8.90 16.21
CA SER A 12 -2.76 7.91 17.28
C SER A 12 -4.19 7.46 17.60
N LYS A 13 -5.18 8.32 17.43
CA LYS A 13 -6.58 8.01 17.71
C LYS A 13 -7.07 6.86 16.82
N THR A 14 -6.93 6.97 15.51
CA THR A 14 -7.36 5.92 14.56
C THR A 14 -6.56 4.64 14.78
N THR A 15 -5.25 4.78 15.05
CA THR A 15 -4.39 3.63 15.38
C THR A 15 -4.87 2.89 16.63
N ILE A 16 -5.23 3.60 17.71
CA ILE A 16 -5.76 3.00 18.94
C ILE A 16 -7.10 2.29 18.69
N GLU A 17 -7.98 2.85 17.88
CA GLU A 17 -9.25 2.21 17.52
C GLU A 17 -9.01 0.85 16.85
N LEU A 18 -8.05 0.77 15.92
CA LEU A 18 -7.65 -0.49 15.30
C LEU A 18 -7.03 -1.46 16.33
N LEU A 19 -6.09 -0.99 17.16
CA LEU A 19 -5.45 -1.82 18.19
C LEU A 19 -6.47 -2.43 19.16
N ASN A 20 -7.50 -1.67 19.56
CA ASN A 20 -8.55 -2.15 20.45
C ASN A 20 -9.39 -3.27 19.82
N ARG A 21 -9.56 -3.29 18.50
CA ARG A 21 -10.20 -4.40 17.77
C ARG A 21 -9.29 -5.62 17.69
N MET A 22 -7.99 -5.41 17.38
CA MET A 22 -7.05 -6.49 17.09
C MET A 22 -6.44 -7.17 18.32
N LYS A 23 -6.37 -6.49 19.47
CA LYS A 23 -5.64 -6.97 20.67
C LYS A 23 -6.08 -8.35 21.16
N ASN A 24 -7.36 -8.71 20.95
CA ASN A 24 -7.94 -9.98 21.39
C ASN A 24 -8.05 -11.02 20.27
N MET A 25 -7.76 -10.69 19.02
CA MET A 25 -7.80 -11.62 17.89
C MET A 25 -6.72 -12.70 18.06
N LYS A 26 -7.10 -13.98 18.03
CA LYS A 26 -6.17 -15.10 18.17
C LYS A 26 -5.40 -15.39 16.89
N SER A 27 -5.93 -14.96 15.75
CA SER A 27 -5.33 -15.14 14.42
C SER A 27 -4.11 -14.25 14.16
N ILE A 28 -3.86 -13.26 15.02
CA ILE A 28 -2.69 -12.36 14.96
C ILE A 28 -1.86 -12.59 16.22
N ASP A 29 -0.62 -13.04 16.07
CA ASP A 29 0.25 -13.40 17.18
C ASP A 29 0.98 -12.20 17.78
N VAL A 30 1.42 -11.26 16.95
CA VAL A 30 2.15 -10.06 17.36
C VAL A 30 1.78 -8.87 16.46
N ILE A 31 1.67 -7.69 17.05
CA ILE A 31 1.37 -6.42 16.37
C ILE A 31 2.54 -5.48 16.60
N VAL A 32 3.13 -4.95 15.54
CA VAL A 32 4.14 -3.89 15.61
C VAL A 32 3.51 -2.60 15.09
N VAL A 33 3.36 -1.64 15.99
CA VAL A 33 2.97 -0.27 15.65
C VAL A 33 4.24 0.52 15.40
N VAL A 34 4.37 1.06 14.20
CA VAL A 34 5.48 1.95 13.83
C VAL A 34 4.97 3.37 13.84
N ASP A 35 5.44 4.18 14.75
CA ASP A 35 5.27 5.63 14.66
C ASP A 35 6.30 6.19 13.68
N ASN A 36 5.82 6.69 12.54
CA ASN A 36 6.69 7.15 11.45
C ASN A 36 7.25 8.55 11.70
N CYS A 37 7.86 8.74 12.88
CA CYS A 37 8.40 10.03 13.33
C CYS A 37 7.32 11.12 13.35
N SER A 38 6.20 10.86 14.03
CA SER A 38 5.13 11.84 14.23
C SER A 38 5.62 13.13 14.86
N THR A 39 5.01 14.24 14.50
CA THR A 39 5.33 15.58 15.00
C THR A 39 4.42 16.03 16.15
N ASP A 40 3.39 15.23 16.44
CA ASP A 40 2.46 15.38 17.57
C ASP A 40 2.82 14.42 18.74
N ASP A 41 1.93 14.24 19.67
CA ASP A 41 2.09 13.34 20.82
C ASP A 41 1.82 11.86 20.52
N SER A 42 1.58 11.49 19.26
CA SER A 42 1.20 10.13 18.84
C SER A 42 2.11 9.06 19.42
N PHE A 43 3.43 9.23 19.31
CA PHE A 43 4.37 8.21 19.82
C PHE A 43 4.22 7.98 21.32
N SER A 44 4.15 9.05 22.11
CA SER A 44 4.02 8.95 23.59
C SER A 44 2.71 8.30 24.00
N VAL A 45 1.62 8.60 23.29
CA VAL A 45 0.30 8.01 23.51
C VAL A 45 0.30 6.53 23.12
N LEU A 46 0.80 6.17 21.94
CA LEU A 46 0.85 4.79 21.46
C LEU A 46 1.75 3.90 22.31
N LYS A 47 2.84 4.46 22.87
CA LYS A 47 3.77 3.72 23.74
C LYS A 47 3.09 3.12 24.97
N GLN A 48 2.00 3.72 25.45
CA GLN A 48 1.22 3.22 26.57
C GLN A 48 0.46 1.91 26.26
N TYR A 49 0.27 1.57 24.98
CA TYR A 49 -0.36 0.34 24.52
C TYR A 49 0.60 -0.84 24.39
N THR A 50 1.89 -0.64 24.71
CA THR A 50 2.88 -1.72 24.66
C THR A 50 2.50 -2.86 25.58
N SER A 51 2.54 -4.08 25.06
CA SER A 51 2.21 -5.33 25.79
C SER A 51 3.02 -6.49 25.21
N LYS A 52 2.78 -7.71 25.69
CA LYS A 52 3.38 -8.92 25.08
C LYS A 52 3.02 -9.06 23.60
N LYS A 53 1.78 -8.70 23.22
CA LYS A 53 1.27 -8.80 21.86
C LYS A 53 1.52 -7.56 21.02
N ILE A 54 1.54 -6.37 21.61
CA ILE A 54 1.68 -5.10 20.92
C ILE A 54 3.04 -4.51 21.23
N GLN A 55 3.86 -4.31 20.19
CA GLN A 55 5.14 -3.65 20.25
C GLN A 55 5.03 -2.28 19.59
N VAL A 56 5.52 -1.22 20.21
CA VAL A 56 5.49 0.14 19.67
C VAL A 56 6.92 0.61 19.48
N ILE A 57 7.25 0.92 18.22
CA ILE A 57 8.56 1.44 17.83
C ILE A 57 8.41 2.79 17.13
N GLN A 58 9.46 3.58 17.11
CA GLN A 58 9.52 4.82 16.34
C GLN A 58 10.60 4.70 15.27
N SER A 59 10.29 5.16 14.05
CA SER A 59 11.27 5.26 12.97
C SER A 59 12.18 6.48 13.19
N GLU A 60 13.38 6.46 12.61
CA GLU A 60 14.35 7.56 12.75
C GLU A 60 13.89 8.86 12.05
N LYS A 61 13.03 8.73 11.04
CA LYS A 61 12.49 9.84 10.24
C LYS A 61 11.16 9.46 9.63
N ASN A 62 10.35 10.43 9.21
CA ASN A 62 9.27 10.17 8.27
C ASN A 62 9.85 9.98 6.86
N GLY A 63 10.16 8.73 6.53
CA GLY A 63 10.69 8.32 5.22
C GLY A 63 9.60 7.92 4.21
N GLY A 64 8.32 8.14 4.51
CA GLY A 64 7.18 7.73 3.70
C GLY A 64 6.58 6.40 4.12
N TYR A 65 5.55 5.98 3.38
CA TYR A 65 4.77 4.79 3.71
C TYR A 65 5.61 3.51 3.69
N GLY A 66 6.36 3.30 2.61
CA GLY A 66 7.20 2.11 2.44
C GLY A 66 8.30 2.01 3.47
N TYR A 67 8.97 3.13 3.79
CA TYR A 67 10.02 3.16 4.81
C TYR A 67 9.51 2.76 6.19
N GLY A 68 8.39 3.34 6.63
CA GLY A 68 7.81 3.02 7.92
C GLY A 68 7.38 1.55 8.02
N ASN A 69 6.71 1.02 7.00
CA ASN A 69 6.35 -0.41 6.94
C ASN A 69 7.59 -1.32 6.94
N ASN A 70 8.65 -0.97 6.22
CA ASN A 70 9.91 -1.71 6.26
C ASN A 70 10.54 -1.75 7.65
N CYS A 71 10.44 -0.66 8.44
CA CYS A 71 10.88 -0.65 9.84
C CYS A 71 10.12 -1.70 10.67
N GLY A 72 8.80 -1.77 10.52
CA GLY A 72 7.96 -2.76 11.21
C GLY A 72 8.26 -4.20 10.77
N ILE A 73 8.39 -4.43 9.46
CA ILE A 73 8.76 -5.73 8.89
C ILE A 73 10.13 -6.19 9.42
N SER A 74 11.11 -5.30 9.41
CA SER A 74 12.46 -5.59 9.90
C SER A 74 12.46 -5.92 11.39
N PHE A 75 11.65 -5.20 12.19
CA PHE A 75 11.49 -5.50 13.60
C PHE A 75 10.85 -6.88 13.83
N LEU A 76 9.79 -7.22 13.09
CA LEU A 76 9.17 -8.54 13.14
C LEU A 76 10.17 -9.64 12.81
N LYS A 77 10.86 -9.54 11.67
CA LYS A 77 11.81 -10.56 11.22
C LYS A 77 13.01 -10.75 12.15
N LYS A 78 13.41 -9.70 12.87
CA LYS A 78 14.53 -9.76 13.82
C LYS A 78 14.13 -10.42 15.14
N ASN A 79 12.88 -10.23 15.60
CA ASN A 79 12.49 -10.57 16.97
C ASN A 79 11.47 -11.72 17.04
N PHE A 80 10.83 -12.11 15.91
CA PHE A 80 9.77 -13.11 15.87
C PHE A 80 9.91 -13.99 14.63
N ASP A 81 9.55 -15.26 14.76
CA ASP A 81 9.52 -16.23 13.66
C ASP A 81 8.12 -16.23 13.01
N CYS A 82 7.87 -15.22 12.18
CA CYS A 82 6.59 -15.06 11.50
C CYS A 82 6.62 -15.73 10.13
N ASP A 83 5.67 -16.66 9.87
CA ASP A 83 5.43 -17.25 8.54
C ASP A 83 4.83 -16.20 7.59
N TYR A 84 3.94 -15.38 8.14
CA TYR A 84 3.21 -14.35 7.42
C TYR A 84 3.32 -12.99 8.09
N ILE A 85 3.38 -11.95 7.28
CA ILE A 85 3.30 -10.56 7.72
C ILE A 85 2.03 -9.94 7.13
N LEU A 86 1.18 -9.42 8.00
CA LEU A 86 0.00 -8.65 7.68
C LEU A 86 0.37 -7.16 7.70
N ILE A 87 0.11 -6.46 6.61
CA ILE A 87 0.15 -5.00 6.56
C ILE A 87 -1.27 -4.49 6.76
N ALA A 88 -1.47 -3.59 7.72
CA ALA A 88 -2.77 -3.02 8.03
C ALA A 88 -2.66 -1.51 8.27
N ASN A 89 -3.35 -0.71 7.48
CA ASN A 89 -3.48 0.72 7.75
C ASN A 89 -4.33 0.95 9.01
N PRO A 90 -4.14 2.07 9.74
CA PRO A 90 -4.92 2.36 10.94
C PRO A 90 -6.43 2.45 10.73
N ASP A 91 -6.87 2.84 9.54
CA ASP A 91 -8.27 3.13 9.16
C ASP A 91 -8.99 1.95 8.50
N VAL A 92 -8.49 0.71 8.68
CA VAL A 92 -9.16 -0.51 8.21
C VAL A 92 -10.05 -1.12 9.29
N ILE A 93 -11.14 -1.75 8.85
CA ILE A 93 -12.08 -2.48 9.71
C ILE A 93 -12.29 -3.85 9.11
N PHE A 94 -12.00 -4.90 9.85
CA PHE A 94 -12.12 -6.29 9.41
C PHE A 94 -12.47 -7.21 10.58
N GLU A 95 -13.00 -8.38 10.25
CA GLU A 95 -13.31 -9.45 11.21
C GLU A 95 -12.17 -10.47 11.26
N GLU A 96 -12.07 -11.19 12.38
CA GLU A 96 -10.97 -12.15 12.61
C GLU A 96 -10.94 -13.31 11.59
N ASN A 97 -12.10 -13.74 11.10
CA ASN A 97 -12.21 -14.80 10.08
C ASN A 97 -11.52 -14.42 8.75
N VAL A 98 -11.41 -13.14 8.43
CA VAL A 98 -10.69 -12.66 7.23
C VAL A 98 -9.21 -13.05 7.29
N ILE A 99 -8.57 -12.91 8.46
CA ILE A 99 -7.17 -13.29 8.67
C ILE A 99 -6.98 -14.80 8.44
N GLN A 100 -7.87 -15.62 9.02
CA GLN A 100 -7.80 -17.07 8.85
C GLN A 100 -7.98 -17.45 7.38
N LYS A 101 -8.98 -16.86 6.70
CA LYS A 101 -9.23 -17.12 5.28
C LYS A 101 -8.04 -16.74 4.40
N MET A 102 -7.41 -15.59 4.66
CA MET A 102 -6.19 -15.18 3.96
C MET A 102 -5.08 -16.21 4.17
N LYS A 103 -4.84 -16.64 5.41
CA LYS A 103 -3.82 -17.62 5.75
C LYS A 103 -4.06 -18.97 5.04
N ASP A 104 -5.28 -19.46 5.03
CA ASP A 104 -5.66 -20.74 4.41
C ASP A 104 -5.61 -20.68 2.86
N SER A 105 -5.55 -19.49 2.28
CA SER A 105 -5.50 -19.28 0.84
C SER A 105 -4.08 -19.31 0.24
N PHE A 106 -3.03 -19.41 1.07
CA PHE A 106 -1.67 -19.53 0.56
C PHE A 106 -1.39 -20.93 0.02
N ASP A 107 -0.76 -21.00 -1.14
CA ASP A 107 -0.13 -22.18 -1.72
C ASP A 107 1.35 -21.89 -2.08
N GLU A 108 2.06 -22.84 -2.66
CA GLU A 108 3.50 -22.71 -2.94
C GLU A 108 3.85 -21.51 -3.84
N GLU A 109 2.97 -21.16 -4.78
CA GLU A 109 3.19 -20.08 -5.75
C GLU A 109 2.67 -18.72 -5.25
N THR A 110 1.88 -18.69 -4.19
CA THR A 110 1.23 -17.47 -3.70
C THR A 110 2.14 -16.72 -2.73
N VAL A 111 2.45 -15.47 -3.05
CA VAL A 111 3.24 -14.56 -2.19
C VAL A 111 2.38 -13.61 -1.40
N ILE A 112 1.31 -13.09 -1.98
CA ILE A 112 0.40 -12.12 -1.38
C ILE A 112 -1.03 -12.63 -1.46
N VAL A 113 -1.79 -12.44 -0.38
CA VAL A 113 -3.23 -12.63 -0.32
C VAL A 113 -3.86 -11.35 0.24
N ALA A 114 -4.88 -10.84 -0.43
CA ALA A 114 -5.65 -9.68 0.02
C ALA A 114 -7.16 -9.99 -0.07
N PRO A 115 -7.99 -9.49 0.84
CA PRO A 115 -9.44 -9.53 0.73
C PRO A 115 -9.97 -8.38 -0.13
N LEU A 116 -11.24 -8.44 -0.53
CA LEU A 116 -11.92 -7.36 -1.25
C LEU A 116 -11.98 -6.10 -0.38
N THR A 117 -11.63 -4.96 -0.96
CA THR A 117 -11.72 -3.66 -0.28
C THR A 117 -13.09 -3.03 -0.51
N LEU A 118 -13.75 -2.66 0.58
CA LEU A 118 -14.99 -1.87 0.58
C LEU A 118 -14.70 -0.44 1.07
N ASP A 119 -15.45 0.53 0.57
CA ASP A 119 -15.48 1.88 1.13
C ASP A 119 -16.33 1.92 2.44
N ALA A 120 -16.36 3.06 3.12
CA ALA A 120 -17.13 3.24 4.35
C ALA A 120 -18.67 3.06 4.17
N LYS A 121 -19.17 3.01 2.93
CA LYS A 121 -20.56 2.78 2.59
C LYS A 121 -20.84 1.32 2.20
N GLY A 122 -19.82 0.45 2.22
CA GLY A 122 -19.92 -0.94 1.83
C GLY A 122 -19.87 -1.18 0.31
N ASN A 123 -19.49 -0.19 -0.49
CA ASN A 123 -19.30 -0.38 -1.93
C ASN A 123 -17.87 -0.86 -2.22
N ARG A 124 -17.70 -1.63 -3.29
CA ARG A 124 -16.37 -2.03 -3.77
C ARG A 124 -15.52 -0.79 -4.08
N GLN A 125 -14.36 -0.70 -3.45
CA GLN A 125 -13.43 0.41 -3.71
C GLN A 125 -12.74 0.22 -5.06
N LEU A 126 -12.72 1.25 -5.87
CA LEU A 126 -12.09 1.24 -7.19
C LEU A 126 -10.73 1.96 -7.17
N PRO A 127 -9.74 1.46 -7.93
CA PRO A 127 -9.74 0.16 -8.62
C PRO A 127 -9.74 -0.99 -7.60
N ILE A 128 -10.44 -2.10 -7.88
CA ILE A 128 -10.44 -3.28 -6.99
C ILE A 128 -9.04 -3.90 -6.94
N ALA A 129 -8.42 -4.07 -8.10
CA ALA A 129 -7.05 -4.52 -8.31
C ALA A 129 -6.60 -4.00 -9.68
N TRP A 130 -5.30 -4.01 -9.97
CA TRP A 130 -4.79 -3.53 -11.24
C TRP A 130 -3.58 -4.34 -11.74
N LYS A 131 -3.32 -4.22 -13.04
CA LYS A 131 -2.16 -4.81 -13.69
C LYS A 131 -0.90 -4.00 -13.40
N VAL A 132 0.24 -4.65 -13.36
CA VAL A 132 1.55 -3.98 -13.28
C VAL A 132 1.68 -2.97 -14.42
N PRO A 133 1.90 -1.68 -14.14
CA PRO A 133 2.05 -0.65 -15.16
C PRO A 133 3.26 -0.89 -16.06
N THR A 134 3.09 -0.72 -17.36
CA THR A 134 4.16 -0.79 -18.37
C THR A 134 4.70 0.59 -18.74
N ILE A 135 5.84 0.66 -19.44
CA ILE A 135 6.40 1.95 -19.91
C ILE A 135 5.39 2.75 -20.75
N LYS A 136 4.51 2.06 -21.52
CA LYS A 136 3.42 2.70 -22.29
C LYS A 136 2.45 3.43 -21.34
N ASP A 137 2.14 2.80 -20.21
CA ASP A 137 1.20 3.35 -19.23
C ASP A 137 1.74 4.62 -18.57
N TYR A 138 3.08 4.76 -18.47
CA TYR A 138 3.70 6.01 -18.01
C TYR A 138 3.24 7.21 -18.84
N TYR A 139 3.25 7.09 -20.16
CA TYR A 139 2.85 8.18 -21.06
C TYR A 139 1.34 8.43 -21.06
N LEU A 140 0.54 7.38 -20.89
CA LEU A 140 -0.91 7.47 -20.89
C LEU A 140 -1.48 8.03 -19.59
N PHE A 141 -1.00 7.53 -18.42
CA PHE A 141 -1.59 7.87 -17.13
C PHE A 141 -0.95 9.07 -16.44
N SER A 142 0.20 9.55 -16.91
CA SER A 142 0.79 10.79 -16.39
C SER A 142 -0.07 12.02 -16.71
N SER A 143 -0.73 12.06 -17.88
CA SER A 143 -1.63 13.14 -18.28
C SER A 143 -3.00 12.99 -17.64
N ILE A 144 -3.57 14.07 -17.10
CA ILE A 144 -4.96 14.09 -16.57
C ILE A 144 -5.97 13.82 -17.71
N LEU A 145 -5.70 14.35 -18.89
CA LEU A 145 -6.60 14.19 -20.03
C LEU A 145 -6.63 12.76 -20.56
N PHE A 146 -5.45 12.14 -20.74
CA PHE A 146 -5.36 10.77 -21.24
C PHE A 146 -5.82 9.76 -20.19
N ASN A 147 -5.56 9.97 -18.92
CA ASN A 147 -6.00 9.07 -17.84
C ASN A 147 -7.53 8.94 -17.75
N LYS A 148 -8.29 9.96 -18.19
CA LYS A 148 -9.77 9.86 -18.25
C LYS A 148 -10.28 8.94 -19.36
N ILE A 149 -9.47 8.67 -20.39
CA ILE A 149 -9.88 7.93 -21.60
C ILE A 149 -9.35 6.49 -21.55
N PHE A 150 -8.17 6.28 -21.01
CA PHE A 150 -7.47 5.00 -21.03
C PHE A 150 -7.53 4.32 -19.66
N HIS A 151 -8.03 3.07 -19.63
CA HIS A 151 -8.16 2.22 -18.44
C HIS A 151 -7.42 0.88 -18.64
N SER A 152 -6.21 0.92 -19.20
CA SER A 152 -5.48 -0.30 -19.61
C SER A 152 -5.02 -1.15 -18.41
N LEU A 153 -4.94 -0.57 -17.22
CA LEU A 153 -4.54 -1.28 -16.00
C LEU A 153 -5.68 -2.07 -15.35
N ASP A 154 -6.93 -1.73 -15.67
CA ASP A 154 -8.08 -2.35 -15.04
C ASP A 154 -8.29 -3.78 -15.55
N TYR A 155 -8.80 -4.65 -14.68
CA TYR A 155 -9.36 -5.93 -15.08
C TYR A 155 -10.82 -5.75 -15.51
N PRO A 156 -11.33 -6.58 -16.47
CA PRO A 156 -12.74 -6.55 -16.84
C PRO A 156 -13.66 -6.80 -15.65
N LYS A 157 -14.88 -6.25 -15.68
CA LYS A 157 -15.82 -6.38 -14.55
C LYS A 157 -16.19 -7.83 -14.24
N ASP A 158 -16.33 -8.68 -15.26
CA ASP A 158 -16.63 -10.10 -15.16
C ASP A 158 -15.49 -10.93 -14.56
N PHE A 159 -14.25 -10.41 -14.61
CA PHE A 159 -13.09 -11.03 -13.96
C PHE A 159 -13.30 -11.24 -12.46
N TYR A 160 -14.07 -10.37 -11.81
CA TYR A 160 -14.35 -10.42 -10.38
C TYR A 160 -15.58 -11.27 -9.98
N ASN A 161 -16.12 -12.09 -10.91
CA ASN A 161 -17.26 -12.98 -10.65
C ASN A 161 -16.87 -14.33 -10.04
N GLN A 162 -15.60 -14.52 -9.71
CA GLN A 162 -15.05 -15.73 -9.06
C GLN A 162 -14.68 -15.45 -7.61
N SER A 163 -14.59 -16.48 -6.78
CA SER A 163 -14.26 -16.33 -5.35
C SER A 163 -12.80 -15.93 -5.11
N VAL A 164 -11.89 -16.30 -6.03
CA VAL A 164 -10.46 -15.99 -5.98
C VAL A 164 -10.01 -15.48 -7.34
N CYS A 165 -9.40 -14.28 -7.38
CA CYS A 165 -8.82 -13.69 -8.56
C CYS A 165 -7.29 -13.65 -8.45
N TYR A 166 -6.58 -14.02 -9.51
CA TYR A 166 -5.13 -13.81 -9.62
C TYR A 166 -4.85 -12.47 -10.27
N VAL A 167 -4.28 -11.55 -9.50
CA VAL A 167 -4.06 -10.17 -9.90
C VAL A 167 -2.58 -9.79 -9.77
N ASP A 168 -2.16 -8.69 -10.40
CA ASP A 168 -0.78 -8.22 -10.26
C ASP A 168 -0.61 -7.35 -9.01
N CYS A 169 -1.55 -6.43 -8.76
CA CYS A 169 -1.48 -5.48 -7.65
C CYS A 169 -2.82 -5.44 -6.90
N VAL A 170 -2.76 -5.34 -5.58
CA VAL A 170 -3.89 -5.18 -4.66
C VAL A 170 -3.77 -3.88 -3.89
N GLN A 171 -4.84 -3.47 -3.21
CA GLN A 171 -4.82 -2.30 -2.32
C GLN A 171 -3.79 -2.49 -1.19
N GLY A 172 -2.95 -1.48 -0.99
CA GLY A 172 -1.85 -1.52 -0.02
C GLY A 172 -2.28 -1.39 1.44
N SER A 173 -3.55 -1.04 1.68
CA SER A 173 -4.05 -0.78 3.03
C SER A 173 -4.24 -2.02 3.89
N PHE A 174 -4.44 -3.21 3.26
CA PHE A 174 -4.64 -4.45 4.01
C PHE A 174 -4.35 -5.68 3.15
N PHE A 175 -3.22 -6.34 3.40
CA PHE A 175 -2.84 -7.59 2.73
C PHE A 175 -1.88 -8.41 3.59
N MET A 176 -1.82 -9.70 3.35
CA MET A 176 -0.89 -10.62 3.98
C MET A 176 0.15 -11.08 2.98
N ILE A 177 1.40 -11.16 3.41
CA ILE A 177 2.53 -11.60 2.58
C ILE A 177 3.31 -12.71 3.29
N ARG A 178 3.84 -13.66 2.53
CA ARG A 178 4.73 -14.72 3.01
C ARG A 178 6.08 -14.12 3.43
N SER A 179 6.40 -14.23 4.72
CA SER A 179 7.56 -13.56 5.33
C SER A 179 8.91 -14.00 4.75
N CYS A 180 9.07 -15.29 4.45
CA CYS A 180 10.31 -15.83 3.91
C CYS A 180 10.67 -15.28 2.52
N LEU A 181 9.70 -14.78 1.74
CA LEU A 181 9.93 -14.17 0.43
C LEU A 181 10.31 -12.68 0.49
N ILE A 182 10.32 -12.09 1.68
CA ILE A 182 10.87 -10.74 1.90
C ILE A 182 12.35 -10.89 2.25
N GLU A 183 13.23 -10.84 1.26
CA GLU A 183 14.68 -10.99 1.49
C GLU A 183 15.27 -9.86 2.34
N ASN A 184 15.22 -8.62 1.84
CA ASN A 184 15.75 -7.43 2.51
C ASN A 184 14.63 -6.47 2.89
N LYS A 185 14.01 -5.85 1.88
CA LYS A 185 12.92 -4.87 2.01
C LYS A 185 11.77 -5.25 1.12
N LEU A 186 10.55 -5.05 1.62
CA LEU A 186 9.34 -5.22 0.82
C LEU A 186 9.12 -4.01 -0.09
N TYR A 187 9.22 -2.82 0.48
CA TYR A 187 8.96 -1.55 -0.18
C TYR A 187 10.23 -0.88 -0.68
N ASP A 188 10.14 -0.19 -1.82
CA ASP A 188 11.19 0.72 -2.30
C ASP A 188 11.12 2.04 -1.53
N GLU A 189 12.18 2.37 -0.79
CA GLU A 189 12.26 3.58 0.04
C GLU A 189 12.58 4.86 -0.75
N ASN A 190 12.84 4.76 -2.06
CA ASN A 190 12.91 5.91 -2.95
C ASN A 190 11.52 6.47 -3.28
N ILE A 191 10.47 5.70 -2.99
CA ILE A 191 9.07 6.11 -3.12
C ILE A 191 8.54 6.53 -1.76
N PHE A 192 8.19 7.82 -1.64
CA PHE A 192 7.64 8.34 -0.38
C PHE A 192 6.20 7.93 -0.17
N LEU A 193 5.37 8.02 -1.22
CA LEU A 193 3.95 7.65 -1.20
C LEU A 193 3.44 7.46 -2.64
N PHE A 194 2.48 6.54 -2.81
CA PHE A 194 1.87 6.10 -4.06
C PHE A 194 2.80 5.21 -4.91
N PHE A 195 2.23 4.25 -5.59
CA PHE A 195 2.88 3.24 -6.44
C PHE A 195 3.63 2.13 -5.70
N GLU A 196 3.62 2.10 -4.39
CA GLU A 196 4.26 1.04 -3.59
C GLU A 196 3.75 -0.35 -4.00
N GLU A 197 2.44 -0.48 -4.19
CA GLU A 197 1.78 -1.73 -4.58
C GLU A 197 2.21 -2.19 -5.98
N SER A 198 2.40 -1.24 -6.90
CA SER A 198 2.88 -1.53 -8.25
C SER A 198 4.34 -2.02 -8.25
N CYS A 199 5.18 -1.48 -7.34
CA CYS A 199 6.55 -1.95 -7.14
C CYS A 199 6.56 -3.40 -6.61
N ILE A 200 5.75 -3.66 -5.58
CA ILE A 200 5.61 -4.99 -4.98
C ILE A 200 5.07 -5.98 -6.02
N GLY A 201 3.98 -5.62 -6.71
CA GLY A 201 3.38 -6.45 -7.74
C GLY A 201 4.35 -6.78 -8.88
N LYS A 202 5.10 -5.79 -9.37
CA LYS A 202 6.14 -6.01 -10.39
C LYS A 202 7.24 -6.94 -9.89
N LYS A 203 7.77 -6.69 -8.69
CA LYS A 203 8.85 -7.52 -8.10
C LYS A 203 8.44 -8.98 -8.05
N PHE A 204 7.29 -9.30 -7.49
CA PHE A 204 6.89 -10.70 -7.31
C PHE A 204 6.38 -11.34 -8.59
N LYS A 205 5.75 -10.59 -9.48
CA LYS A 205 5.38 -11.06 -10.83
C LYS A 205 6.62 -11.46 -11.65
N ASP A 206 7.67 -10.64 -11.61
CA ASP A 206 8.93 -10.93 -12.31
C ASP A 206 9.65 -12.18 -11.75
N LEU A 207 9.44 -12.47 -10.47
CA LEU A 207 9.93 -13.69 -9.80
C LEU A 207 9.02 -14.91 -10.03
N GLY A 208 7.91 -14.77 -10.74
CA GLY A 208 6.95 -15.84 -11.05
C GLY A 208 5.95 -16.14 -9.96
N TYR A 209 5.89 -15.35 -8.87
CA TYR A 209 4.91 -15.54 -7.82
C TYR A 209 3.54 -14.93 -8.16
N LYS A 210 2.50 -15.43 -7.49
CA LYS A 210 1.11 -15.03 -7.68
C LYS A 210 0.59 -14.20 -6.50
N THR A 211 -0.26 -13.23 -6.80
CA THR A 211 -1.06 -12.48 -5.81
C THR A 211 -2.51 -12.92 -5.94
N LYS A 212 -3.13 -13.33 -4.83
CA LYS A 212 -4.55 -13.69 -4.74
C LYS A 212 -5.36 -12.55 -4.15
N LEU A 213 -6.46 -12.21 -4.82
CA LEU A 213 -7.52 -11.38 -4.29
C LEU A 213 -8.72 -12.26 -3.98
N LEU A 214 -9.14 -12.30 -2.72
CA LEU A 214 -10.31 -13.03 -2.25
C LEU A 214 -11.55 -12.16 -2.40
N MET A 215 -12.56 -12.67 -3.13
CA MET A 215 -13.80 -11.95 -3.39
C MET A 215 -14.94 -12.33 -2.45
N ASP A 216 -14.74 -13.39 -1.64
CA ASP A 216 -15.71 -13.95 -0.68
C ASP A 216 -15.48 -13.47 0.76
N VAL A 217 -14.45 -12.68 1.01
CA VAL A 217 -14.18 -11.97 2.26
C VAL A 217 -13.75 -10.55 1.97
N ASP A 218 -14.09 -9.63 2.85
CA ASP A 218 -13.84 -8.21 2.66
C ASP A 218 -13.37 -7.51 3.93
N TYR A 219 -12.91 -6.28 3.75
CA TYR A 219 -12.64 -5.32 4.81
C TYR A 219 -13.08 -3.93 4.37
N ILE A 220 -13.38 -3.07 5.33
CA ILE A 220 -13.70 -1.67 5.06
C ILE A 220 -12.44 -0.83 5.20
N HIS A 221 -12.16 0.01 4.22
CA HIS A 221 -11.12 1.03 4.26
C HIS A 221 -11.75 2.42 4.36
N ASN A 222 -11.63 3.04 5.51
CA ASN A 222 -12.23 4.34 5.78
C ASN A 222 -11.31 5.49 5.35
N HIS A 223 -11.14 5.66 4.05
CA HIS A 223 -10.19 6.57 3.38
C HIS A 223 -10.22 8.05 3.83
N SER A 224 -11.16 8.48 4.64
CA SER A 224 -11.41 9.90 4.86
C SER A 224 -10.44 10.58 5.83
N VAL A 225 -9.58 9.84 6.55
CA VAL A 225 -8.86 10.39 7.70
C VAL A 225 -7.40 10.69 7.41
N SER A 226 -6.63 9.79 6.80
CA SER A 226 -5.16 9.88 6.78
C SER A 226 -4.58 10.73 5.64
N ILE A 227 -5.03 10.56 4.40
CA ILE A 227 -4.44 11.24 3.22
C ILE A 227 -4.78 12.74 3.19
N ASN A 228 -6.01 13.12 3.54
CA ASN A 228 -6.44 14.51 3.55
C ASN A 228 -5.77 15.34 4.66
N LYS A 229 -5.27 14.70 5.73
CA LYS A 229 -4.48 15.36 6.77
C LYS A 229 -3.05 15.70 6.31
N VAL A 230 -2.49 14.91 5.40
CA VAL A 230 -1.10 15.08 4.91
C VAL A 230 -1.03 16.06 3.74
N PHE A 231 -2.04 16.10 2.88
CA PHE A 231 -2.03 16.93 1.67
C PHE A 231 -3.17 17.95 1.66
N HIS A 232 -2.83 19.21 1.92
CA HIS A 232 -3.75 20.35 1.78
C HIS A 232 -3.90 20.85 0.33
N SER A 233 -3.25 20.19 -0.66
CA SER A 233 -3.24 20.64 -2.06
C SER A 233 -3.21 19.46 -3.02
N GLU A 234 -4.21 19.38 -3.89
CA GLU A 234 -4.30 18.37 -4.96
C GLU A 234 -3.10 18.47 -5.93
N ALA A 235 -2.58 19.68 -6.17
CA ALA A 235 -1.40 19.88 -7.00
C ALA A 235 -0.14 19.23 -6.39
N LYS A 236 0.05 19.32 -5.05
CA LYS A 236 1.16 18.66 -4.35
C LYS A 236 1.01 17.15 -4.38
N LYS A 237 -0.19 16.63 -4.15
CA LYS A 237 -0.51 15.20 -4.24
C LYS A 237 -0.20 14.66 -5.65
N ARG A 238 -0.68 15.35 -6.68
CA ARG A 238 -0.44 14.96 -8.08
C ARG A 238 1.04 14.99 -8.46
N LYS A 239 1.77 16.02 -8.01
CA LYS A 239 3.22 16.09 -8.22
C LYS A 239 3.92 14.88 -7.60
N MET A 240 3.60 14.52 -6.36
CA MET A 240 4.17 13.36 -5.69
C MET A 240 3.85 12.06 -6.43
N THR A 241 2.60 11.88 -6.87
CA THR A 241 2.19 10.72 -7.69
C THR A 241 3.05 10.60 -8.95
N LEU A 242 3.32 11.71 -9.65
CA LEU A 242 4.17 11.72 -10.86
C LEU A 242 5.65 11.46 -10.54
N ASP A 243 6.13 11.92 -9.38
CA ASP A 243 7.49 11.63 -8.94
C ASP A 243 7.65 10.15 -8.62
N SER A 244 6.72 9.55 -7.87
CA SER A 244 6.69 8.13 -7.55
C SER A 244 6.57 7.27 -8.82
N PHE A 245 5.70 7.67 -9.75
CA PHE A 245 5.54 6.99 -11.04
C PHE A 245 6.82 6.99 -11.87
N TYR A 246 7.52 8.12 -11.93
CA TYR A 246 8.83 8.19 -12.58
C TYR A 246 9.87 7.30 -11.90
N THR A 247 9.92 7.30 -10.56
CA THR A 247 10.84 6.47 -9.77
C THR A 247 10.59 4.99 -10.04
N TYR A 248 9.31 4.55 -10.02
CA TYR A 248 8.93 3.18 -10.36
C TYR A 248 9.53 2.73 -11.70
N PHE A 249 9.40 3.52 -12.77
CA PHE A 249 9.97 3.12 -14.07
C PHE A 249 11.49 3.20 -14.09
N SER A 250 12.09 4.17 -13.39
CA SER A 250 13.53 4.33 -13.35
C SER A 250 14.24 3.18 -12.65
N ASP A 251 13.60 2.59 -11.62
CA ASP A 251 14.19 1.61 -10.73
C ASP A 251 13.81 0.17 -11.09
N PHE A 252 12.58 -0.03 -11.62
CA PHE A 252 12.06 -1.37 -11.93
C PHE A 252 12.14 -1.75 -13.42
N TYR A 253 12.56 -0.85 -14.30
CA TYR A 253 12.73 -1.12 -15.73
C TYR A 253 14.14 -0.82 -16.22
N THR A 254 14.66 -1.69 -17.09
CA THR A 254 15.95 -1.45 -17.75
C THR A 254 15.77 -0.39 -18.83
N LEU A 255 16.08 0.86 -18.50
CA LEU A 255 15.95 2.02 -19.40
C LEU A 255 17.31 2.54 -19.81
N SER A 256 17.49 2.81 -21.11
CA SER A 256 18.65 3.52 -21.62
C SER A 256 18.70 4.96 -21.08
N ARG A 257 19.90 5.58 -21.10
CA ARG A 257 20.07 6.99 -20.70
C ARG A 257 19.18 7.95 -21.51
N PHE A 258 18.97 7.64 -22.79
CA PHE A 258 18.12 8.42 -23.68
C PHE A 258 16.63 8.31 -23.29
N GLN A 259 16.13 7.09 -23.04
CA GLN A 259 14.76 6.88 -22.54
C GLN A 259 14.50 7.60 -21.22
N LYS A 260 15.43 7.52 -20.25
CA LYS A 260 15.34 8.27 -18.97
C LYS A 260 15.27 9.79 -19.19
N LYS A 261 16.04 10.34 -20.15
CA LYS A 261 15.97 11.77 -20.52
C LYS A 261 14.60 12.14 -21.09
N ILE A 262 14.07 11.35 -22.02
CA ILE A 262 12.73 11.58 -22.62
C ILE A 262 11.66 11.55 -21.51
N MET A 263 11.64 10.53 -20.69
CA MET A 263 10.68 10.42 -19.59
C MET A 263 10.75 11.60 -18.63
N LYS A 264 11.96 12.07 -18.30
CA LYS A 264 12.17 13.26 -17.45
C LYS A 264 11.66 14.54 -18.10
N ALA A 265 11.88 14.69 -19.41
CA ALA A 265 11.35 15.84 -20.17
C ALA A 265 9.81 15.78 -20.23
N TYR A 266 9.24 14.62 -20.52
CA TYR A 266 7.80 14.39 -20.49
C TYR A 266 7.20 14.70 -19.12
N LYS A 267 7.81 14.24 -18.02
CA LYS A 267 7.37 14.55 -16.65
C LYS A 267 7.27 16.06 -16.41
N LYS A 268 8.26 16.85 -16.88
CA LYS A 268 8.22 18.33 -16.75
C LYS A 268 7.06 18.95 -17.54
N MET A 269 6.79 18.45 -18.75
CA MET A 269 5.65 18.89 -19.56
C MET A 269 4.32 18.61 -18.87
N ILE A 270 4.17 17.40 -18.31
CA ILE A 270 2.98 16.99 -17.57
C ILE A 270 2.78 17.77 -16.26
N TYR A 271 3.85 18.18 -15.60
CA TYR A 271 3.72 19.07 -14.44
C TYR A 271 3.08 20.42 -14.83
N LEU A 272 3.45 20.96 -15.98
CA LEU A 272 2.85 22.20 -16.48
C LEU A 272 1.38 21.99 -16.86
N GLU A 273 1.07 20.91 -17.59
CA GLU A 273 -0.32 20.52 -17.90
C GLU A 273 -1.18 20.41 -16.63
N ASN A 274 -0.72 19.64 -15.67
CA ASN A 274 -1.45 19.41 -14.41
C ASN A 274 -1.61 20.71 -13.60
N TYR A 275 -0.58 21.57 -13.54
CA TYR A 275 -0.66 22.85 -12.87
C TYR A 275 -1.71 23.77 -13.50
N VAL A 276 -1.72 23.85 -14.82
CA VAL A 276 -2.68 24.68 -15.56
C VAL A 276 -4.11 24.14 -15.39
N LEU A 277 -4.31 22.82 -15.59
CA LEU A 277 -5.64 22.23 -15.48
C LEU A 277 -6.19 22.29 -14.06
N LEU A 278 -5.38 22.03 -13.05
CA LEU A 278 -5.82 22.10 -11.66
C LEU A 278 -6.17 23.53 -11.26
N LYS A 279 -5.43 24.53 -11.75
CA LYS A 279 -5.74 25.93 -11.51
C LYS A 279 -7.04 26.38 -12.19
N ILE A 280 -7.38 25.81 -13.35
CA ILE A 280 -8.62 26.14 -14.08
C ILE A 280 -9.85 25.47 -13.43
N PHE A 281 -9.71 24.27 -12.89
CA PHE A 281 -10.85 23.48 -12.41
C PHE A 281 -11.06 23.50 -10.89
N PHE A 282 -10.07 23.96 -10.12
CA PHE A 282 -10.11 23.88 -8.64
C PHE A 282 -9.76 25.22 -7.94
N ASP A 283 -9.38 26.27 -8.65
CA ASP A 283 -9.38 27.68 -8.23
C ASP A 283 -10.59 28.41 -8.87
#